data_f531ec5983dbf5c2963d646ef240d94c
#
_entry.id   f531ec5983dbf5c2963d646ef240d94c
#
_cell.length_a   1.000
_cell.length_b   1.000
_cell.length_c   1.000
_cell.angle_alpha   90.00
_cell.angle_beta   90.00
_cell.angle_gamma   90.00
#
_symmetry.space_group_name_H-M   'P 1'
#
loop_
_entity.id
_entity.type
_entity.pdbx_description
1 polymer ?
#
loop_
_entity_poly.entity_id
_entity_poly.type
_entity_poly.pdbx_seq_one_letter_code
_entity_poly.pdbx_strand_id
1 'polypeptide(L)'
;LPADTVSARQQWDELKLLKNQFPFIDFLWQDRFEMEHELLEVTDLINNMTNTPFEVAQKMSTFVFESFEYKKGITDVETEVNEIWKMKAGVCQDFAHILLAMLRIIGIPARYVSGYICPKNHELRGEGATHAWVEAYLPSDGWIGLDPTNNCVASDRHIRLAVGRNFGDCTPVKGTYKGSTEHTLEVSVTIENDILKTEEEH
;
A
#
# COMPACT_ATOMS: atom_id res chain seq x y z
N LEU A 1 -22.99 6.54 26.61
CA LEU A 1 -23.66 6.54 25.31
C LEU A 1 -22.76 5.81 24.35
N PRO A 2 -23.22 4.82 23.55
CA PRO A 2 -22.41 4.26 22.49
C PRO A 2 -22.04 5.41 21.55
N ALA A 3 -20.77 5.50 21.17
CA ALA A 3 -20.32 6.44 20.16
C ALA A 3 -21.18 6.20 18.92
N ASP A 4 -21.81 7.25 18.38
CA ASP A 4 -22.60 7.18 17.16
C ASP A 4 -21.68 6.67 16.05
N THR A 5 -21.80 5.40 15.72
CA THR A 5 -21.02 4.79 14.64
C THR A 5 -21.53 5.38 13.33
N VAL A 6 -20.66 6.16 12.68
CA VAL A 6 -20.94 6.77 11.36
C VAL A 6 -21.31 5.66 10.38
N SER A 7 -22.46 5.77 9.74
CA SER A 7 -22.94 4.74 8.80
C SER A 7 -22.01 4.62 7.58
N ALA A 8 -21.96 3.44 6.95
CA ALA A 8 -21.19 3.23 5.73
C ALA A 8 -21.50 4.30 4.67
N ARG A 9 -22.77 4.63 4.46
CA ARG A 9 -23.21 5.66 3.51
C ARG A 9 -22.62 7.04 3.83
N GLN A 10 -22.61 7.45 5.09
CA GLN A 10 -22.05 8.73 5.51
C GLN A 10 -20.54 8.78 5.27
N GLN A 11 -19.81 7.69 5.53
CA GLN A 11 -18.38 7.60 5.25
C GLN A 11 -18.08 7.74 3.74
N TRP A 12 -18.87 7.09 2.88
CA TRP A 12 -18.74 7.24 1.43
C TRP A 12 -19.08 8.65 0.95
N ASP A 13 -20.08 9.29 1.53
CA ASP A 13 -20.43 10.67 1.18
C ASP A 13 -19.34 11.65 1.63
N GLU A 14 -18.69 11.41 2.76
CA GLU A 14 -17.54 12.19 3.21
C GLU A 14 -16.35 12.06 2.25
N LEU A 15 -16.01 10.85 1.80
CA LEU A 15 -14.96 10.64 0.80
C LEU A 15 -15.21 11.42 -0.51
N LYS A 16 -16.46 11.50 -0.95
CA LYS A 16 -16.83 12.32 -2.13
C LYS A 16 -16.52 13.80 -1.95
N LEU A 17 -16.70 14.33 -0.72
CA LEU A 17 -16.39 15.74 -0.41
C LEU A 17 -14.89 16.02 -0.42
N LEU A 18 -14.06 15.02 -0.13
CA LEU A 18 -12.60 15.15 -0.12
C LEU A 18 -11.97 15.15 -1.51
N LYS A 19 -12.68 14.71 -2.53
CA LYS A 19 -12.16 14.49 -3.90
C LYS A 19 -11.41 15.70 -4.49
N ASN A 20 -11.81 16.92 -4.15
CA ASN A 20 -11.23 18.17 -4.66
C ASN A 20 -10.46 18.93 -3.59
N GLN A 21 -10.14 18.32 -2.47
CA GLN A 21 -9.46 18.98 -1.35
C GLN A 21 -8.00 18.53 -1.28
N PHE A 22 -7.11 19.49 -1.02
CA PHE A 22 -5.72 19.18 -0.69
C PHE A 22 -5.65 18.62 0.75
N PRO A 23 -4.82 17.57 1.00
CA PRO A 23 -3.92 16.89 0.06
C PRO A 23 -4.55 15.69 -0.67
N PHE A 24 -5.84 15.40 -0.47
CA PHE A 24 -6.49 14.17 -0.96
C PHE A 24 -6.52 14.07 -2.49
N ILE A 25 -6.60 15.20 -3.19
CA ILE A 25 -6.58 15.23 -4.67
C ILE A 25 -5.33 14.55 -5.23
N ASP A 26 -4.16 14.72 -4.58
CA ASP A 26 -2.91 14.10 -5.02
C ASP A 26 -2.92 12.59 -4.79
N PHE A 27 -3.61 12.13 -3.76
CA PHE A 27 -3.71 10.71 -3.41
C PHE A 27 -4.90 9.99 -4.04
N LEU A 28 -5.71 10.71 -4.82
CA LEU A 28 -6.74 10.18 -5.71
C LEU A 28 -6.28 10.16 -7.18
N TRP A 29 -5.16 10.84 -7.47
CA TRP A 29 -4.63 10.85 -8.82
C TRP A 29 -4.11 9.46 -9.20
N GLN A 30 -4.59 8.97 -10.36
CA GLN A 30 -4.16 7.72 -10.97
C GLN A 30 -3.86 7.97 -12.43
N ASP A 31 -2.67 7.59 -12.86
CA ASP A 31 -2.35 7.56 -14.29
C ASP A 31 -3.24 6.55 -15.00
N ARG A 32 -3.71 6.90 -16.19
CA ARG A 32 -4.48 5.97 -17.02
C ARG A 32 -3.58 4.85 -17.50
N PHE A 33 -4.10 3.63 -17.49
CA PHE A 33 -3.40 2.48 -17.98
C PHE A 33 -4.35 1.59 -18.81
N GLU A 34 -3.77 0.77 -19.70
CA GLU A 34 -4.52 0.04 -20.72
C GLU A 34 -5.57 -0.90 -20.10
N MET A 35 -5.24 -1.56 -18.98
CA MET A 35 -6.11 -2.55 -18.32
C MET A 35 -7.04 -1.93 -17.27
N GLU A 36 -7.22 -0.60 -17.28
CA GLU A 36 -8.08 0.12 -16.33
C GLU A 36 -9.50 -0.43 -16.30
N HIS A 37 -10.03 -0.84 -17.47
CA HIS A 37 -11.39 -1.38 -17.58
C HIS A 37 -11.55 -2.69 -16.80
N GLU A 38 -10.59 -3.62 -16.92
CA GLU A 38 -10.62 -4.89 -16.17
C GLU A 38 -10.49 -4.66 -14.66
N LEU A 39 -9.67 -3.69 -14.28
CA LEU A 39 -9.52 -3.32 -12.87
C LEU A 39 -10.83 -2.72 -12.32
N LEU A 40 -11.51 -1.88 -13.12
CA LEU A 40 -12.82 -1.34 -12.77
C LEU A 40 -13.87 -2.44 -12.56
N GLU A 41 -13.96 -3.41 -13.47
CA GLU A 41 -14.89 -4.53 -13.33
C GLU A 41 -14.67 -5.28 -11.99
N VAL A 42 -13.42 -5.56 -11.66
CA VAL A 42 -13.09 -6.22 -10.39
C VAL A 42 -13.42 -5.34 -9.18
N THR A 43 -13.09 -4.06 -9.24
CA THR A 43 -13.38 -3.14 -8.14
C THR A 43 -14.88 -2.96 -7.93
N ASP A 44 -15.67 -2.92 -8.98
CA ASP A 44 -17.14 -2.83 -8.91
C ASP A 44 -17.76 -4.07 -8.29
N LEU A 45 -17.22 -5.26 -8.57
CA LEU A 45 -17.65 -6.50 -7.94
C LEU A 45 -17.37 -6.53 -6.43
N ILE A 46 -16.26 -5.96 -6.01
CA ILE A 46 -15.85 -5.89 -4.60
C ILE A 46 -16.57 -4.74 -3.88
N ASN A 47 -16.76 -3.62 -4.57
CA ASN A 47 -17.33 -2.40 -4.01
C ASN A 47 -18.83 -2.51 -3.80
N ASN A 48 -19.21 -3.00 -2.63
CA ASN A 48 -20.59 -2.98 -2.19
C ASN A 48 -20.82 -1.78 -1.26
N MET A 49 -21.65 -0.84 -1.69
CA MET A 49 -21.98 0.40 -0.94
C MET A 49 -22.64 0.16 0.43
N THR A 50 -23.00 -1.06 0.76
CA THR A 50 -23.46 -1.43 2.12
C THR A 50 -22.29 -1.65 3.08
N ASN A 51 -21.08 -1.90 2.55
CA ASN A 51 -19.87 -2.03 3.34
C ASN A 51 -19.23 -0.66 3.59
N THR A 52 -18.56 -0.54 4.71
CA THR A 52 -17.74 0.65 5.00
C THR A 52 -16.55 0.76 4.03
N PRO A 53 -15.99 1.96 3.81
CA PRO A 53 -14.76 2.11 3.03
C PRO A 53 -13.62 1.21 3.52
N PHE A 54 -13.51 0.98 4.83
CA PHE A 54 -12.52 0.08 5.42
C PHE A 54 -12.72 -1.37 4.99
N GLU A 55 -13.94 -1.89 5.09
CA GLU A 55 -14.25 -3.26 4.67
C GLU A 55 -13.99 -3.48 3.18
N VAL A 56 -14.30 -2.48 2.34
CA VAL A 56 -14.02 -2.54 0.91
C VAL A 56 -12.52 -2.53 0.66
N ALA A 57 -11.77 -1.65 1.32
CA ALA A 57 -10.32 -1.56 1.19
C ALA A 57 -9.61 -2.87 1.63
N GLN A 58 -10.07 -3.50 2.72
CA GLN A 58 -9.58 -4.81 3.15
C GLN A 58 -9.86 -5.90 2.11
N LYS A 59 -11.07 -5.95 1.54
CA LYS A 59 -11.43 -6.92 0.49
C LYS A 59 -10.56 -6.75 -0.76
N MET A 60 -10.24 -5.51 -1.13
CA MET A 60 -9.31 -5.23 -2.24
C MET A 60 -7.89 -5.71 -1.93
N SER A 61 -7.42 -5.46 -0.71
CA SER A 61 -6.12 -5.99 -0.26
C SER A 61 -6.08 -7.52 -0.31
N THR A 62 -7.13 -8.18 0.17
CA THR A 62 -7.28 -9.64 0.09
C THR A 62 -7.31 -10.14 -1.35
N PHE A 63 -8.04 -9.46 -2.23
CA PHE A 63 -8.06 -9.79 -3.66
C PHE A 63 -6.65 -9.76 -4.28
N VAL A 64 -5.85 -8.72 -3.99
CA VAL A 64 -4.47 -8.64 -4.48
C VAL A 64 -3.64 -9.80 -3.95
N PHE A 65 -3.73 -10.09 -2.66
CA PHE A 65 -3.00 -11.19 -2.03
C PHE A 65 -3.32 -12.56 -2.65
N GLU A 66 -4.59 -12.83 -2.94
CA GLU A 66 -5.08 -14.11 -3.46
C GLU A 66 -4.90 -14.26 -4.97
N SER A 67 -4.97 -13.14 -5.72
CA SER A 67 -4.97 -13.16 -7.18
C SER A 67 -3.58 -13.00 -7.80
N PHE A 68 -2.57 -12.61 -7.00
CA PHE A 68 -1.21 -12.35 -7.49
C PHE A 68 -0.19 -13.27 -6.81
N GLU A 69 0.66 -13.90 -7.62
CA GLU A 69 1.76 -14.72 -7.12
C GLU A 69 2.93 -13.84 -6.64
N TYR A 70 3.40 -14.05 -5.41
CA TYR A 70 4.60 -13.35 -4.92
C TYR A 70 5.85 -13.99 -5.52
N LYS A 71 6.51 -13.28 -6.43
CA LYS A 71 7.65 -13.80 -7.19
C LYS A 71 8.73 -12.73 -7.39
N LYS A 72 9.92 -13.00 -6.87
CA LYS A 72 11.07 -12.09 -7.00
C LYS A 72 11.72 -12.24 -8.38
N GLY A 73 12.27 -11.12 -8.90
CA GLY A 73 13.10 -11.11 -10.11
C GLY A 73 12.36 -11.18 -11.44
N ILE A 74 11.02 -11.00 -11.43
CA ILE A 74 10.21 -10.93 -12.65
C ILE A 74 9.77 -9.52 -13.00
N THR A 75 9.86 -8.60 -12.06
CA THR A 75 9.56 -7.18 -12.17
C THR A 75 10.77 -6.36 -11.71
N ASP A 76 10.85 -5.13 -12.17
CA ASP A 76 11.79 -4.12 -11.72
C ASP A 76 11.06 -2.83 -11.30
N VAL A 77 11.81 -1.78 -10.99
CA VAL A 77 11.23 -0.51 -10.51
C VAL A 77 10.51 0.29 -11.62
N GLU A 78 10.68 -0.08 -12.86
CA GLU A 78 10.10 0.56 -14.05
C GLU A 78 8.89 -0.24 -14.58
N THR A 79 8.65 -1.45 -14.05
CA THR A 79 7.54 -2.31 -14.49
C THR A 79 6.19 -1.62 -14.25
N GLU A 80 5.42 -1.47 -15.31
CA GLU A 80 4.14 -0.75 -15.27
C GLU A 80 3.01 -1.61 -14.68
N VAL A 81 1.98 -0.94 -14.15
CA VAL A 81 0.78 -1.58 -13.59
C VAL A 81 0.09 -2.52 -14.60
N ASN A 82 0.10 -2.19 -15.88
CA ASN A 82 -0.40 -3.05 -16.97
C ASN A 82 0.28 -4.41 -17.03
N GLU A 83 1.61 -4.41 -16.93
CA GLU A 83 2.41 -5.63 -17.01
C GLU A 83 2.19 -6.49 -15.78
N ILE A 84 2.18 -5.87 -14.58
CA ILE A 84 1.89 -6.53 -13.32
C ILE A 84 0.51 -7.19 -13.37
N TRP A 85 -0.49 -6.44 -13.87
CA TRP A 85 -1.86 -6.95 -14.02
C TRP A 85 -1.94 -8.15 -14.95
N LYS A 86 -1.27 -8.11 -16.10
CA LYS A 86 -1.24 -9.21 -17.07
C LYS A 86 -0.51 -10.44 -16.53
N MET A 87 0.60 -10.23 -15.84
CA MET A 87 1.41 -11.34 -15.26
C MET A 87 0.76 -11.98 -14.05
N LYS A 88 -0.09 -11.24 -13.32
CA LYS A 88 -0.64 -11.65 -12.02
C LYS A 88 0.44 -12.12 -11.03
N ALA A 89 1.60 -11.49 -11.09
CA ALA A 89 2.74 -11.83 -10.25
C ALA A 89 3.65 -10.62 -10.06
N GLY A 90 4.39 -10.56 -8.95
CA GLY A 90 5.32 -9.48 -8.64
C GLY A 90 5.80 -9.53 -7.20
N VAL A 91 6.31 -8.39 -6.72
CA VAL A 91 6.78 -8.22 -5.35
C VAL A 91 5.92 -7.21 -4.58
N CYS A 92 6.29 -6.87 -3.36
CA CYS A 92 5.51 -5.96 -2.49
C CYS A 92 5.23 -4.59 -3.14
N GLN A 93 6.17 -4.03 -3.91
CA GLN A 93 6.00 -2.80 -4.67
C GLN A 93 4.84 -2.92 -5.67
N ASP A 94 4.81 -4.02 -6.41
CA ASP A 94 3.81 -4.28 -7.45
C ASP A 94 2.42 -4.45 -6.86
N PHE A 95 2.32 -5.23 -5.78
CA PHE A 95 1.07 -5.44 -5.05
C PHE A 95 0.53 -4.12 -4.48
N ALA A 96 1.41 -3.27 -3.95
CA ALA A 96 1.03 -1.94 -3.49
C ALA A 96 0.50 -1.07 -4.63
N HIS A 97 1.12 -1.08 -5.81
CA HIS A 97 0.64 -0.30 -6.97
C HIS A 97 -0.72 -0.76 -7.48
N ILE A 98 -0.99 -2.06 -7.52
CA ILE A 98 -2.32 -2.59 -7.87
C ILE A 98 -3.37 -2.12 -6.84
N LEU A 99 -3.09 -2.27 -5.54
CA LEU A 99 -4.02 -1.84 -4.49
C LEU A 99 -4.26 -0.32 -4.53
N LEU A 100 -3.22 0.49 -4.78
CA LEU A 100 -3.36 1.95 -4.97
C LEU A 100 -4.33 2.27 -6.10
N ALA A 101 -4.17 1.62 -7.27
CA ALA A 101 -5.05 1.83 -8.41
C ALA A 101 -6.50 1.47 -8.08
N MET A 102 -6.73 0.33 -7.44
CA MET A 102 -8.07 -0.12 -7.03
C MET A 102 -8.76 0.86 -6.08
N LEU A 103 -8.05 1.33 -5.05
CA LEU A 103 -8.61 2.26 -4.06
C LEU A 103 -8.94 3.63 -4.67
N ARG A 104 -8.03 4.17 -5.49
CA ARG A 104 -8.19 5.48 -6.12
C ARG A 104 -9.35 5.52 -7.12
N ILE A 105 -9.54 4.45 -7.88
CA ILE A 105 -10.63 4.31 -8.85
C ILE A 105 -11.99 4.45 -8.17
N ILE A 106 -12.17 3.88 -6.98
CA ILE A 106 -13.43 3.98 -6.22
C ILE A 106 -13.53 5.24 -5.36
N GLY A 107 -12.51 6.10 -5.38
CA GLY A 107 -12.51 7.38 -4.67
C GLY A 107 -12.01 7.32 -3.23
N ILE A 108 -11.28 6.29 -2.84
CA ILE A 108 -10.56 6.24 -1.56
C ILE A 108 -9.16 6.84 -1.77
N PRO A 109 -8.82 7.98 -1.12
CA PRO A 109 -7.47 8.51 -1.19
C PRO A 109 -6.47 7.50 -0.64
N ALA A 110 -5.44 7.18 -1.42
CA ALA A 110 -4.46 6.17 -1.05
C ALA A 110 -3.05 6.60 -1.40
N ARG A 111 -2.08 6.29 -0.51
CA ARG A 111 -0.69 6.65 -0.67
C ARG A 111 0.22 5.44 -0.52
N TYR A 112 1.28 5.44 -1.31
CA TYR A 112 2.33 4.45 -1.25
C TYR A 112 3.18 4.67 -0.01
N VAL A 113 3.55 3.59 0.64
CA VAL A 113 4.45 3.61 1.79
C VAL A 113 5.65 2.70 1.50
N SER A 114 6.84 3.27 1.68
CA SER A 114 8.10 2.54 1.71
C SER A 114 8.59 2.42 3.15
N GLY A 115 9.07 1.25 3.51
CA GLY A 115 9.54 1.00 4.87
C GLY A 115 10.15 -0.37 5.05
N TYR A 116 10.06 -0.88 6.26
CA TYR A 116 10.57 -2.20 6.65
C TYR A 116 9.55 -2.96 7.49
N ILE A 117 9.63 -4.29 7.46
CA ILE A 117 8.93 -5.15 8.42
C ILE A 117 9.94 -5.65 9.44
N CYS A 118 9.65 -5.39 10.72
CA CYS A 118 10.44 -5.93 11.82
C CYS A 118 10.31 -7.47 11.85
N PRO A 119 11.41 -8.22 11.72
CA PRO A 119 11.36 -9.68 11.72
C PRO A 119 10.94 -10.20 13.10
N LYS A 120 10.04 -11.19 13.09
CA LYS A 120 9.57 -11.86 14.33
C LYS A 120 9.42 -13.35 14.08
N ASN A 121 9.77 -14.14 13.52
CA ASN A 121 9.62 -15.58 13.28
C ASN A 121 9.60 -15.94 11.78
N HIS A 122 10.02 -15.05 10.91
CA HIS A 122 10.01 -15.25 9.44
C HIS A 122 8.62 -15.61 8.86
N GLU A 123 7.57 -15.07 9.46
CA GLU A 123 6.18 -15.37 9.07
C GLU A 123 5.66 -14.48 7.94
N LEU A 124 6.27 -13.30 7.75
CA LEU A 124 5.82 -12.32 6.76
C LEU A 124 6.76 -12.26 5.55
N ARG A 125 6.17 -12.09 4.37
CA ARG A 125 6.93 -11.83 3.14
C ARG A 125 7.59 -10.44 3.24
N GLY A 126 8.86 -10.33 2.86
CA GLY A 126 9.62 -9.07 2.91
C GLY A 126 10.31 -8.78 4.23
N GLU A 127 10.29 -9.68 5.22
CA GLU A 127 11.08 -9.52 6.43
C GLU A 127 12.57 -9.43 6.13
N GLY A 128 13.27 -8.48 6.80
CA GLY A 128 14.71 -8.26 6.63
C GLY A 128 15.11 -7.57 5.32
N ALA A 129 14.16 -7.08 4.54
CA ALA A 129 14.36 -6.30 3.32
C ALA A 129 13.46 -5.06 3.32
N THR A 130 13.67 -4.17 2.35
CA THR A 130 12.72 -3.09 2.09
C THR A 130 11.35 -3.68 1.77
N HIS A 131 10.32 -3.05 2.30
CA HIS A 131 8.94 -3.46 2.10
C HIS A 131 8.06 -2.29 1.65
N ALA A 132 6.95 -2.60 1.01
CA ALA A 132 5.99 -1.63 0.55
C ALA A 132 4.57 -2.05 0.91
N TRP A 133 3.76 -1.05 1.28
CA TRP A 133 2.32 -1.21 1.52
C TRP A 133 1.57 0.06 1.14
N VAL A 134 0.28 0.09 1.39
CA VAL A 134 -0.58 1.22 1.07
C VAL A 134 -1.21 1.77 2.34
N GLU A 135 -1.28 3.08 2.48
CA GLU A 135 -2.16 3.70 3.46
C GLU A 135 -3.37 4.30 2.74
N ALA A 136 -4.56 3.85 3.14
CA ALA A 136 -5.85 4.35 2.69
C ALA A 136 -6.41 5.36 3.69
N TYR A 137 -6.96 6.47 3.21
CA TYR A 137 -7.67 7.41 4.08
C TYR A 137 -9.12 7.00 4.26
N LEU A 138 -9.49 6.76 5.50
CA LEU A 138 -10.83 6.32 5.91
C LEU A 138 -11.43 7.39 6.83
N PRO A 139 -12.63 7.90 6.56
CA PRO A 139 -13.19 9.03 7.29
C PRO A 139 -13.24 8.85 8.80
N SER A 140 -13.58 7.65 9.27
CA SER A 140 -13.68 7.37 10.71
C SER A 140 -12.35 7.10 11.40
N ASP A 141 -11.31 6.72 10.64
CA ASP A 141 -10.07 6.13 11.18
C ASP A 141 -8.81 6.89 10.76
N GLY A 142 -8.92 7.79 9.75
CA GLY A 142 -7.78 8.48 9.15
C GLY A 142 -6.97 7.57 8.21
N TRP A 143 -5.66 7.69 8.23
CA TRP A 143 -4.77 6.89 7.38
C TRP A 143 -4.50 5.52 7.99
N ILE A 144 -5.03 4.48 7.36
CA ILE A 144 -4.87 3.07 7.78
C ILE A 144 -3.99 2.34 6.78
N GLY A 145 -2.96 1.66 7.29
CA GLY A 145 -2.04 0.85 6.48
C GLY A 145 -2.64 -0.52 6.14
N LEU A 146 -2.55 -0.88 4.86
CA LEU A 146 -2.96 -2.18 4.32
C LEU A 146 -1.78 -2.79 3.58
N ASP A 147 -1.35 -3.95 4.00
CA ASP A 147 -0.27 -4.71 3.36
C ASP A 147 -0.85 -5.83 2.48
N PRO A 148 -0.97 -5.61 1.17
CA PRO A 148 -1.51 -6.61 0.25
C PRO A 148 -0.57 -7.79 0.03
N THR A 149 0.70 -7.68 0.38
CA THR A 149 1.68 -8.77 0.26
C THR A 149 1.48 -9.83 1.34
N ASN A 150 1.02 -9.40 2.52
CA ASN A 150 0.82 -10.25 3.69
C ASN A 150 -0.66 -10.35 4.11
N ASN A 151 -1.56 -9.71 3.36
CA ASN A 151 -3.00 -9.66 3.65
C ASN A 151 -3.30 -9.26 5.10
N CYS A 152 -2.68 -8.19 5.57
CA CYS A 152 -2.87 -7.70 6.93
C CYS A 152 -2.97 -6.17 6.99
N VAL A 153 -3.50 -5.67 8.09
CA VAL A 153 -3.40 -4.26 8.46
C VAL A 153 -1.99 -4.00 9.00
N ALA A 154 -1.37 -2.90 8.57
CA ALA A 154 -0.06 -2.51 9.07
C ALA A 154 -0.11 -2.29 10.59
N SER A 155 0.86 -2.85 11.29
CA SER A 155 0.95 -2.87 12.74
C SER A 155 2.25 -2.21 13.21
N ASP A 156 2.56 -2.35 14.50
CA ASP A 156 3.82 -1.97 15.13
C ASP A 156 5.06 -2.61 14.50
N ARG A 157 4.88 -3.68 13.72
CA ARG A 157 5.95 -4.33 12.94
C ARG A 157 6.30 -3.59 11.65
N HIS A 158 5.45 -2.70 11.17
CA HIS A 158 5.64 -1.93 9.93
C HIS A 158 6.32 -0.60 10.25
N ILE A 159 7.60 -0.49 9.95
CA ILE A 159 8.41 0.72 10.16
C ILE A 159 8.33 1.57 8.89
N ARG A 160 7.55 2.64 8.96
CA ARG A 160 7.35 3.57 7.84
C ARG A 160 8.54 4.53 7.73
N LEU A 161 9.14 4.61 6.54
CA LEU A 161 10.21 5.56 6.22
C LEU A 161 9.74 6.72 5.35
N ALA A 162 9.00 6.43 4.30
CA ALA A 162 8.55 7.43 3.34
C ALA A 162 7.13 7.14 2.88
N VAL A 163 6.41 8.21 2.51
CA VAL A 163 5.08 8.14 1.89
C VAL A 163 5.07 9.01 0.64
N GLY A 164 4.32 8.57 -0.38
CA GLY A 164 4.19 9.30 -1.64
C GLY A 164 3.01 8.81 -2.46
N ARG A 165 2.85 9.37 -3.65
CA ARG A 165 1.79 8.95 -4.58
C ARG A 165 2.05 7.56 -5.15
N ASN A 166 3.33 7.23 -5.35
CA ASN A 166 3.81 5.96 -5.89
C ASN A 166 5.25 5.71 -5.41
N PHE A 167 5.87 4.61 -5.85
CA PHE A 167 7.27 4.30 -5.56
C PHE A 167 8.23 5.44 -5.98
N GLY A 168 7.98 6.10 -7.11
CA GLY A 168 8.85 7.17 -7.61
C GLY A 168 9.01 8.36 -6.67
N ASP A 169 8.04 8.61 -5.80
CA ASP A 169 8.13 9.64 -4.74
C ASP A 169 8.90 9.13 -3.51
N CYS A 170 9.05 7.82 -3.35
CA CYS A 170 9.65 7.16 -2.18
C CYS A 170 11.01 6.51 -2.47
N THR A 171 11.60 6.74 -3.65
CA THR A 171 12.92 6.19 -3.99
C THR A 171 13.99 6.72 -3.05
N PRO A 172 14.84 5.84 -2.48
CA PRO A 172 15.88 6.26 -1.52
C PRO A 172 16.95 7.16 -2.16
N VAL A 173 17.16 7.01 -3.47
CA VAL A 173 18.09 7.84 -4.23
C VAL A 173 17.42 8.23 -5.55
N LYS A 174 17.39 9.55 -5.83
CA LYS A 174 16.89 10.09 -7.09
C LYS A 174 17.79 11.23 -7.51
N GLY A 175 18.27 11.20 -8.76
CA GLY A 175 19.13 12.25 -9.27
C GLY A 175 19.46 12.06 -10.73
N THR A 176 20.09 13.09 -11.32
CA THR A 176 20.62 13.03 -12.68
C THR A 176 22.14 12.95 -12.61
N TYR A 177 22.69 11.97 -13.26
CA TYR A 177 24.12 11.80 -13.37
C TYR A 177 24.57 12.02 -14.82
N LYS A 178 25.72 12.68 -14.99
CA LYS A 178 26.35 12.90 -16.28
C LYS A 178 27.79 12.40 -16.24
N GLY A 179 28.04 11.22 -16.82
CA GLY A 179 29.34 10.55 -16.83
C GLY A 179 29.26 9.18 -17.45
N SER A 180 30.44 8.52 -17.59
CA SER A 180 30.61 7.21 -18.23
C SER A 180 30.97 6.09 -17.25
N THR A 181 30.83 6.31 -15.95
CA THR A 181 31.18 5.31 -14.92
C THR A 181 29.96 4.51 -14.50
N GLU A 182 30.17 3.21 -14.32
CA GLU A 182 29.18 2.33 -13.69
C GLU A 182 28.98 2.71 -12.22
N HIS A 183 27.76 2.64 -11.77
CA HIS A 183 27.40 2.91 -10.37
C HIS A 183 26.90 1.64 -9.72
N THR A 184 27.33 1.43 -8.49
CA THR A 184 26.82 0.37 -7.61
C THR A 184 26.22 1.03 -6.38
N LEU A 185 24.99 0.69 -6.06
CA LEU A 185 24.33 1.07 -4.82
C LEU A 185 24.25 -0.14 -3.91
N GLU A 186 24.90 -0.07 -2.76
CA GLU A 186 24.78 -1.07 -1.71
C GLU A 186 23.96 -0.48 -0.55
N VAL A 187 22.94 -1.21 -0.14
CA VAL A 187 22.08 -0.83 0.99
C VAL A 187 22.12 -1.93 2.04
N SER A 188 22.51 -1.57 3.24
CA SER A 188 22.46 -2.47 4.41
C SER A 188 21.51 -1.91 5.44
N VAL A 189 20.63 -2.75 5.98
CA VAL A 189 19.66 -2.38 7.01
C VAL A 189 19.73 -3.37 8.14
N THR A 190 19.88 -2.84 9.36
CA THR A 190 19.79 -3.61 10.59
C THR A 190 18.57 -3.12 11.36
N ILE A 191 17.68 -4.05 11.72
CA ILE A 191 16.52 -3.76 12.56
C ILE A 191 16.74 -4.46 13.90
N GLU A 192 16.88 -3.66 14.96
CA GLU A 192 17.01 -4.13 16.33
C GLU A 192 15.67 -3.92 17.05
N ASN A 193 15.21 -4.96 17.74
CA ASN A 193 14.02 -4.90 18.57
C ASN A 193 14.46 -4.93 20.04
N ASP A 194 14.47 -3.76 20.67
CA ASP A 194 14.71 -3.65 22.11
C ASP A 194 13.47 -4.17 22.85
N ILE A 195 13.47 -5.45 23.15
CA ILE A 195 12.55 -5.99 24.16
C ILE A 195 13.01 -5.40 25.50
N LEU A 196 12.30 -4.37 25.97
CA LEU A 196 12.45 -3.93 27.36
C LEU A 196 12.24 -5.16 28.25
N LYS A 197 13.32 -5.68 28.79
CA LYS A 197 13.25 -6.65 29.87
C LYS A 197 12.63 -5.89 31.04
N THR A 198 11.35 -6.08 31.27
CA THR A 198 10.76 -5.83 32.58
C THR A 198 11.44 -6.76 33.53
N GLU A 199 12.43 -6.23 34.28
CA GLU A 199 12.96 -6.88 35.42
C GLU A 199 11.78 -7.05 36.39
N GLU A 200 11.35 -8.28 36.56
CA GLU A 200 10.56 -8.68 37.71
C GLU A 200 11.51 -8.58 38.91
N GLU A 201 11.47 -7.44 39.60
CA GLU A 201 12.01 -7.34 40.96
C GLU A 201 11.13 -8.16 41.89
N HIS A 202 11.76 -9.06 42.54
CA HIS A 202 11.24 -9.91 43.62
C HIS A 202 10.92 -9.11 44.88
#